data_5ba772dc7987555e1740781427a5f13f
#
_entry.id   5ba772dc7987555e1740781427a5f13f
#
_cell.length_a   1.000
_cell.length_b   1.000
_cell.length_c   1.000
_cell.angle_alpha   90.00
_cell.angle_beta   90.00
_cell.angle_gamma   90.00
#
_symmetry.space_group_name_H-M   'P 1'
#
loop_
_entity.id
_entity.type
_entity.pdbx_description
1 polymer ?
#
loop_
_entity_poly.entity_id
_entity_poly.type
_entity_poly.pdbx_seq_one_letter_code
_entity_poly.pdbx_strand_id
1 'polypeptide(L)'
;MKNVGFIGWRGMVGSVLMQRMTQERDFDAIRPVFFSTSQHGQAAPTFGGQQGTLQDAYDVDALSALDIIITCQGGDYTNEIYPKLRETGWQGYWIDAASSLRMQDDAIIILDPVNRDVIQQGLDKGIKTFVGGNCTVSLMLMSLGGLFANDLWSGHPLRLIRRPPAVARVTCVNC
;
A
#
# COMPACT_ATOMS: atom_id res chain seq x y z
N MET A 1 -12.53 3.09 16.71
CA MET A 1 -11.33 2.53 16.07
C MET A 1 -11.76 1.95 14.72
N LYS A 2 -10.97 2.16 13.66
CA LYS A 2 -11.24 1.63 12.32
C LYS A 2 -10.78 0.19 12.20
N ASN A 3 -11.55 -0.64 11.50
CA ASN A 3 -11.14 -2.00 11.15
C ASN A 3 -10.23 -1.94 9.92
N VAL A 4 -8.98 -2.40 10.06
CA VAL A 4 -7.97 -2.30 9.02
C VAL A 4 -7.47 -3.69 8.63
N GLY A 5 -7.71 -4.08 7.39
CA GLY A 5 -7.26 -5.36 6.84
C GLY A 5 -5.84 -5.27 6.29
N PHE A 6 -5.02 -6.25 6.61
CA PHE A 6 -3.64 -6.36 6.12
C PHE A 6 -3.46 -7.61 5.27
N ILE A 7 -3.10 -7.44 3.99
CA ILE A 7 -2.84 -8.51 3.03
C ILE A 7 -1.39 -8.43 2.56
N GLY A 8 -0.70 -9.57 2.45
CA GLY A 8 0.71 -9.60 2.03
C GLY A 8 1.70 -9.10 3.09
N TRP A 9 1.29 -9.00 4.33
CA TRP A 9 2.05 -8.47 5.46
C TRP A 9 3.33 -9.24 5.80
N ARG A 10 3.49 -10.49 5.32
CA ARG A 10 4.69 -11.33 5.49
C ARG A 10 5.75 -11.14 4.40
N GLY A 11 5.37 -10.53 3.28
CA GLY A 11 6.30 -10.21 2.20
C GLY A 11 7.31 -9.13 2.60
N MET A 12 8.29 -8.87 1.73
CA MET A 12 9.34 -7.88 2.01
C MET A 12 8.75 -6.50 2.36
N VAL A 13 7.86 -5.97 1.52
CA VAL A 13 7.22 -4.67 1.75
C VAL A 13 6.33 -4.72 2.99
N GLY A 14 5.49 -5.75 3.11
CA GLY A 14 4.57 -5.90 4.23
C GLY A 14 5.27 -6.03 5.57
N SER A 15 6.37 -6.80 5.67
CA SER A 15 7.11 -6.96 6.93
C SER A 15 7.76 -5.66 7.40
N VAL A 16 8.29 -4.86 6.48
CA VAL A 16 8.83 -3.53 6.79
C VAL A 16 7.71 -2.59 7.27
N LEU A 17 6.54 -2.61 6.61
CA LEU A 17 5.37 -1.85 7.04
C LEU A 17 4.95 -2.24 8.47
N MET A 18 4.83 -3.54 8.77
CA MET A 18 4.47 -4.02 10.11
C MET A 18 5.48 -3.56 11.16
N GLN A 19 6.77 -3.63 10.84
CA GLN A 19 7.82 -3.15 11.74
C GLN A 19 7.69 -1.65 12.01
N ARG A 20 7.49 -0.82 10.98
CA ARG A 20 7.35 0.63 11.13
C ARG A 20 6.08 1.00 11.91
N MET A 21 4.94 0.42 11.57
CA MET A 21 3.69 0.64 12.28
C MET A 21 3.77 0.24 13.77
N THR A 22 4.58 -0.78 14.09
CA THR A 22 4.85 -1.16 15.49
C THR A 22 5.70 -0.12 16.19
N GLN A 23 6.76 0.39 15.54
CA GLN A 23 7.65 1.40 16.09
C GLN A 23 6.93 2.73 16.35
N GLU A 24 6.07 3.14 15.41
CA GLU A 24 5.28 4.38 15.48
C GLU A 24 4.00 4.22 16.34
N ARG A 25 3.72 3.01 16.83
CA ARG A 25 2.53 2.68 17.63
C ARG A 25 1.20 2.90 16.89
N ASP A 26 1.19 2.78 15.57
CA ASP A 26 0.00 2.97 14.74
C ASP A 26 -1.09 1.94 15.06
N PHE A 27 -0.70 0.74 15.50
CA PHE A 27 -1.65 -0.30 15.90
C PHE A 27 -2.50 0.07 17.11
N ASP A 28 -2.08 1.04 17.93
CA ASP A 28 -2.87 1.51 19.10
C ASP A 28 -4.15 2.25 18.66
N ALA A 29 -4.18 2.78 17.44
CA ALA A 29 -5.29 3.57 16.90
C ALA A 29 -6.29 2.77 16.05
N ILE A 30 -5.99 1.51 15.71
CA ILE A 30 -6.75 0.68 14.77
C ILE A 30 -7.09 -0.68 15.34
N ARG A 31 -8.02 -1.40 14.66
CA ARG A 31 -8.28 -2.83 14.88
C ARG A 31 -7.70 -3.59 13.69
N PRO A 32 -6.52 -4.20 13.81
CA PRO A 32 -5.91 -4.92 12.71
C PRO A 32 -6.59 -6.27 12.48
N VAL A 33 -6.87 -6.58 11.21
CA VAL A 33 -7.37 -7.88 10.75
C VAL A 33 -6.39 -8.39 9.71
N PHE A 34 -5.86 -9.60 9.91
CA PHE A 34 -4.84 -10.15 9.04
C PHE A 34 -5.42 -11.20 8.11
N PHE A 35 -5.07 -11.07 6.83
CA PHE A 35 -5.52 -11.96 5.76
C PHE A 35 -4.35 -12.75 5.18
N SER A 36 -4.64 -13.94 4.68
CA SER A 36 -3.68 -14.81 4.01
C SER A 36 -4.31 -15.45 2.79
N THR A 37 -3.53 -15.59 1.73
CA THR A 37 -3.93 -16.30 0.51
C THR A 37 -3.78 -17.83 0.61
N SER A 38 -3.10 -18.33 1.64
CA SER A 38 -2.76 -19.77 1.75
C SER A 38 -2.84 -20.35 3.15
N GLN A 39 -2.95 -19.53 4.20
CA GLN A 39 -2.88 -19.99 5.59
C GLN A 39 -4.05 -19.44 6.44
N HIS A 40 -5.23 -19.26 5.83
CA HIS A 40 -6.44 -18.88 6.56
C HIS A 40 -6.78 -19.92 7.64
N GLY A 41 -7.35 -19.45 8.75
CA GLY A 41 -7.64 -20.28 9.92
C GLY A 41 -6.48 -20.49 10.89
N GLN A 42 -5.23 -20.14 10.54
CA GLN A 42 -4.10 -20.17 11.47
C GLN A 42 -4.09 -18.93 12.38
N ALA A 43 -3.29 -18.99 13.45
CA ALA A 43 -3.14 -17.86 14.35
C ALA A 43 -2.60 -16.62 13.61
N ALA A 44 -3.26 -15.48 13.80
CA ALA A 44 -2.79 -14.21 13.31
C ALA A 44 -1.60 -13.70 14.14
N PRO A 45 -0.77 -12.80 13.58
CA PRO A 45 0.30 -12.16 14.35
C PRO A 45 -0.29 -11.27 15.44
N THR A 46 0.46 -11.11 16.53
CA THR A 46 0.03 -10.34 17.71
C THR A 46 0.38 -8.86 17.64
N PHE A 47 0.41 -8.26 16.44
CA PHE A 47 0.59 -6.82 16.31
C PHE A 47 -0.58 -6.08 16.96
N GLY A 48 -0.28 -5.09 17.80
CA GLY A 48 -1.31 -4.35 18.55
C GLY A 48 -1.95 -5.13 19.71
N GLY A 49 -1.36 -6.27 20.12
CA GLY A 49 -1.82 -7.03 21.28
C GLY A 49 -3.15 -7.81 21.08
N GLN A 50 -3.73 -7.80 19.90
CA GLN A 50 -4.95 -8.53 19.58
C GLN A 50 -4.62 -9.95 19.11
N GLN A 51 -5.30 -10.93 19.69
CA GLN A 51 -5.26 -12.31 19.22
C GLN A 51 -6.41 -12.54 18.24
N GLY A 52 -6.12 -13.16 17.10
CA GLY A 52 -7.12 -13.48 16.10
C GLY A 52 -6.65 -14.64 15.21
N THR A 53 -7.48 -14.99 14.23
CA THR A 53 -7.15 -15.95 13.18
C THR A 53 -6.98 -15.25 11.85
N LEU A 54 -6.10 -15.79 11.01
CA LEU A 54 -5.93 -15.32 9.64
C LEU A 54 -7.20 -15.61 8.85
N GLN A 55 -7.73 -14.58 8.22
CA GLN A 55 -8.88 -14.68 7.32
C GLN A 55 -8.43 -14.98 5.88
N ASP A 56 -9.37 -15.45 5.06
CA ASP A 56 -9.11 -15.70 3.65
C ASP A 56 -9.03 -14.36 2.91
N ALA A 57 -7.91 -14.13 2.23
CA ALA A 57 -7.69 -12.92 1.45
C ALA A 57 -8.58 -12.81 0.19
N TYR A 58 -9.25 -13.88 -0.21
CA TYR A 58 -10.19 -13.91 -1.33
C TYR A 58 -11.66 -13.82 -0.90
N ASP A 59 -11.93 -13.79 0.40
CA ASP A 59 -13.29 -13.62 0.93
C ASP A 59 -13.71 -12.14 0.82
N VAL A 60 -14.45 -11.83 -0.25
CA VAL A 60 -14.93 -10.47 -0.54
C VAL A 60 -15.90 -9.96 0.53
N ASP A 61 -16.68 -10.83 1.15
CA ASP A 61 -17.63 -10.45 2.21
C ASP A 61 -16.88 -10.01 3.47
N ALA A 62 -15.86 -10.78 3.86
CA ALA A 62 -15.00 -10.41 4.97
C ALA A 62 -14.22 -9.11 4.71
N LEU A 63 -13.75 -8.90 3.48
CA LEU A 63 -13.07 -7.67 3.07
C LEU A 63 -14.01 -6.46 3.05
N SER A 64 -15.26 -6.63 2.63
CA SER A 64 -16.25 -5.55 2.54
C SER A 64 -16.69 -5.01 3.91
N ALA A 65 -16.47 -5.76 4.97
CA ALA A 65 -16.74 -5.35 6.35
C ALA A 65 -15.68 -4.40 6.93
N LEU A 66 -14.57 -4.15 6.21
CA LEU A 66 -13.46 -3.34 6.67
C LEU A 66 -13.61 -1.86 6.27
N ASP A 67 -13.10 -0.98 7.11
CA ASP A 67 -13.01 0.46 6.81
C ASP A 67 -11.85 0.78 5.88
N ILE A 68 -10.73 0.06 6.05
CA ILE A 68 -9.48 0.29 5.32
C ILE A 68 -8.85 -1.07 4.97
N ILE A 69 -8.35 -1.19 3.77
CA ILE A 69 -7.57 -2.34 3.33
C ILE A 69 -6.18 -1.87 2.91
N ILE A 70 -5.15 -2.50 3.46
CA ILE A 70 -3.75 -2.26 3.10
C ILE A 70 -3.19 -3.54 2.51
N THR A 71 -2.81 -3.49 1.23
CA THR A 71 -2.28 -4.64 0.52
C THR A 71 -0.84 -4.44 0.06
N CYS A 72 -0.03 -5.45 0.35
CA CYS A 72 1.34 -5.62 -0.14
C CYS A 72 1.47 -6.96 -0.90
N GLN A 73 0.34 -7.53 -1.37
CA GLN A 73 0.30 -8.86 -1.99
C GLN A 73 0.75 -8.85 -3.45
N GLY A 74 0.66 -7.69 -4.12
CA GLY A 74 1.06 -7.54 -5.51
C GLY A 74 -0.09 -7.35 -6.50
N GLY A 75 0.27 -7.04 -7.77
CA GLY A 75 -0.68 -6.61 -8.77
C GLY A 75 -1.71 -7.63 -9.17
N ASP A 76 -1.36 -8.92 -9.21
CA ASP A 76 -2.31 -9.99 -9.59
C ASP A 76 -3.46 -10.06 -8.60
N TYR A 77 -3.18 -9.98 -7.31
CA TYR A 77 -4.19 -9.92 -6.25
C TYR A 77 -5.09 -8.68 -6.40
N THR A 78 -4.48 -7.53 -6.62
CA THR A 78 -5.20 -6.27 -6.80
C THR A 78 -6.13 -6.32 -8.00
N ASN A 79 -5.64 -6.81 -9.14
CA ASN A 79 -6.42 -6.91 -10.38
C ASN A 79 -7.62 -7.85 -10.23
N GLU A 80 -7.53 -8.85 -9.37
CA GLU A 80 -8.61 -9.79 -9.12
C GLU A 80 -9.62 -9.28 -8.09
N ILE A 81 -9.16 -8.78 -6.95
CA ILE A 81 -10.01 -8.49 -5.79
C ILE A 81 -10.57 -7.08 -5.79
N TYR A 82 -9.76 -6.09 -6.18
CA TYR A 82 -10.19 -4.69 -6.14
C TYR A 82 -11.50 -4.42 -6.92
N PRO A 83 -11.66 -4.86 -8.20
CA PRO A 83 -12.90 -4.64 -8.93
C PRO A 83 -14.08 -5.36 -8.26
N LYS A 84 -13.92 -6.63 -7.87
CA LYS A 84 -14.98 -7.40 -7.20
C LYS A 84 -15.45 -6.68 -5.93
N LEU A 85 -14.52 -6.16 -5.14
CA LEU A 85 -14.82 -5.45 -3.90
C LEU A 85 -15.56 -4.12 -4.17
N ARG A 86 -15.15 -3.36 -5.19
CA ARG A 86 -15.85 -2.13 -5.58
C ARG A 86 -17.26 -2.40 -6.15
N GLU A 87 -17.47 -3.52 -6.84
CA GLU A 87 -18.79 -3.95 -7.34
C GLU A 87 -19.78 -4.25 -6.21
N THR A 88 -19.32 -4.64 -5.02
CA THR A 88 -20.22 -4.79 -3.83
C THR A 88 -20.73 -3.43 -3.31
N GLY A 89 -20.22 -2.32 -3.81
CA GLY A 89 -20.52 -0.98 -3.30
C GLY A 89 -19.67 -0.57 -2.09
N TRP A 90 -18.59 -1.30 -1.79
CA TRP A 90 -17.70 -0.97 -0.67
C TRP A 90 -17.10 0.43 -0.79
N GLN A 91 -17.24 1.23 0.28
CA GLN A 91 -16.82 2.63 0.36
C GLN A 91 -15.57 2.85 1.21
N GLY A 92 -14.89 1.79 1.61
CA GLY A 92 -13.66 1.88 2.41
C GLY A 92 -12.45 2.36 1.59
N TYR A 93 -11.37 2.61 2.30
CA TYR A 93 -10.11 3.03 1.69
C TYR A 93 -9.26 1.82 1.27
N TRP A 94 -8.78 1.84 0.03
CA TRP A 94 -7.83 0.88 -0.50
C TRP A 94 -6.45 1.52 -0.59
N ILE A 95 -5.47 0.94 0.10
CA ILE A 95 -4.07 1.38 0.11
C ILE A 95 -3.22 0.24 -0.44
N ASP A 96 -2.51 0.48 -1.53
CA ASP A 96 -1.83 -0.56 -2.29
C ASP A 96 -0.37 -0.24 -2.59
N ALA A 97 0.52 -1.17 -2.32
CA ALA A 97 1.93 -1.07 -2.71
C ALA A 97 2.17 -1.44 -4.20
N ALA A 98 1.23 -2.14 -4.84
CA ALA A 98 1.34 -2.56 -6.24
C ALA A 98 1.16 -1.40 -7.22
N SER A 99 1.59 -1.65 -8.47
CA SER A 99 1.52 -0.64 -9.54
C SER A 99 0.20 -0.63 -10.32
N SER A 100 -0.65 -1.63 -10.12
CA SER A 100 -1.82 -1.90 -10.98
C SER A 100 -2.78 -0.73 -11.10
N LEU A 101 -2.98 0.02 -10.02
CA LEU A 101 -3.95 1.12 -9.98
C LEU A 101 -3.31 2.50 -10.18
N ARG A 102 -1.99 2.61 -10.41
CA ARG A 102 -1.31 3.92 -10.52
C ARG A 102 -1.80 4.82 -11.64
N MET A 103 -2.34 4.24 -12.70
CA MET A 103 -2.79 4.97 -13.89
C MET A 103 -4.31 5.17 -13.93
N GLN A 104 -5.02 4.86 -12.86
CA GLN A 104 -6.45 5.09 -12.76
C GLN A 104 -6.74 6.52 -12.31
N ASP A 105 -7.75 7.15 -12.90
CA ASP A 105 -8.12 8.55 -12.64
C ASP A 105 -8.65 8.78 -11.20
N ASP A 106 -9.14 7.73 -10.57
CA ASP A 106 -9.67 7.71 -9.20
C ASP A 106 -8.68 7.20 -8.16
N ALA A 107 -7.40 7.11 -8.53
CA ALA A 107 -6.32 6.71 -7.62
C ALA A 107 -5.30 7.83 -7.43
N ILE A 108 -4.82 7.97 -6.19
CA ILE A 108 -3.76 8.92 -5.84
C ILE A 108 -2.48 8.17 -5.54
N ILE A 109 -1.39 8.53 -6.22
CA ILE A 109 -0.04 8.05 -5.87
C ILE A 109 0.44 8.79 -4.64
N ILE A 110 0.80 8.05 -3.58
CA ILE A 110 1.26 8.62 -2.31
C ILE A 110 2.78 8.75 -2.31
N LEU A 111 3.25 9.95 -2.01
CA LEU A 111 4.65 10.24 -1.67
C LEU A 111 4.72 11.38 -0.66
N ASP A 112 4.14 11.19 0.52
CA ASP A 112 4.21 12.16 1.61
C ASP A 112 5.68 12.25 2.15
N PRO A 113 6.24 13.46 2.36
CA PRO A 113 5.57 14.77 2.28
C PRO A 113 5.60 15.46 0.91
N VAL A 114 6.21 14.86 -0.11
CA VAL A 114 6.48 15.50 -1.41
C VAL A 114 5.20 15.97 -2.11
N ASN A 115 4.12 15.17 -2.02
CA ASN A 115 2.85 15.49 -2.65
C ASN A 115 1.66 15.54 -1.65
N ARG A 116 1.92 15.99 -0.44
CA ARG A 116 0.93 16.04 0.64
C ARG A 116 -0.34 16.78 0.24
N ASP A 117 -0.21 17.89 -0.48
CA ASP A 117 -1.35 18.68 -0.93
C ASP A 117 -2.25 17.92 -1.90
N VAL A 118 -1.65 17.12 -2.78
CA VAL A 118 -2.39 16.26 -3.73
C VAL A 118 -3.15 15.17 -2.97
N ILE A 119 -2.53 14.57 -1.95
CA ILE A 119 -3.16 13.58 -1.09
C ILE A 119 -4.36 14.19 -0.37
N GLN A 120 -4.19 15.39 0.23
CA GLN A 120 -5.26 16.09 0.92
C GLN A 120 -6.42 16.44 -0.01
N GLN A 121 -6.13 16.99 -1.19
CA GLN A 121 -7.15 17.27 -2.21
C GLN A 121 -7.89 16.00 -2.65
N GLY A 122 -7.19 14.86 -2.74
CA GLY A 122 -7.81 13.57 -3.04
C GLY A 122 -8.79 13.15 -1.95
N LEU A 123 -8.42 13.30 -0.69
CA LEU A 123 -9.29 13.01 0.46
C LEU A 123 -10.52 13.91 0.46
N ASP A 124 -10.35 15.22 0.23
CA ASP A 124 -11.43 16.20 0.19
C ASP A 124 -12.43 15.93 -0.96
N LYS A 125 -11.95 15.42 -2.09
CA LYS A 125 -12.76 14.96 -3.22
C LYS A 125 -13.43 13.60 -3.01
N GLY A 126 -13.15 12.95 -1.89
CA GLY A 126 -13.71 11.64 -1.57
C GLY A 126 -13.06 10.47 -2.28
N ILE A 127 -11.85 10.63 -2.82
CA ILE A 127 -11.08 9.51 -3.40
C ILE A 127 -10.77 8.49 -2.31
N LYS A 128 -10.94 7.22 -2.66
CA LYS A 128 -10.81 6.08 -1.73
C LYS A 128 -9.67 5.14 -2.08
N THR A 129 -8.92 5.41 -3.14
CA THR A 129 -7.84 4.56 -3.65
C THR A 129 -6.51 5.31 -3.60
N PHE A 130 -5.58 4.77 -2.82
CA PHE A 130 -4.26 5.34 -2.61
C PHE A 130 -3.19 4.29 -2.92
N VAL A 131 -2.21 4.63 -3.73
CA VAL A 131 -1.21 3.68 -4.22
C VAL A 131 0.20 4.18 -3.98
N GLY A 132 1.08 3.28 -3.62
CA GLY A 132 2.50 3.57 -3.49
C GLY A 132 3.14 3.90 -4.84
N GLY A 133 4.06 4.86 -4.85
CA GLY A 133 4.87 5.18 -6.03
C GLY A 133 5.85 4.06 -6.40
N ASN A 134 6.46 4.16 -7.58
CA ASN A 134 7.60 3.29 -7.92
C ASN A 134 8.74 3.54 -6.93
N CYS A 135 9.29 2.48 -6.33
CA CYS A 135 10.29 2.58 -5.26
C CYS A 135 11.50 3.44 -5.63
N THR A 136 12.06 3.25 -6.83
CA THR A 136 13.23 4.02 -7.30
C THR A 136 12.89 5.48 -7.54
N VAL A 137 11.74 5.75 -8.18
CA VAL A 137 11.27 7.12 -8.44
C VAL A 137 10.93 7.83 -7.13
N SER A 138 10.29 7.13 -6.20
CA SER A 138 9.94 7.67 -4.88
C SER A 138 11.19 8.09 -4.10
N LEU A 139 12.21 7.24 -4.02
CA LEU A 139 13.47 7.57 -3.35
C LEU A 139 14.16 8.79 -3.99
N MET A 140 14.15 8.88 -5.31
CA MET A 140 14.69 10.02 -6.05
C MET A 140 13.91 11.29 -5.73
N LEU A 141 12.58 11.25 -5.79
CA LEU A 141 11.74 12.42 -5.51
C LEU A 141 11.80 12.84 -4.05
N MET A 142 11.94 11.92 -3.10
CA MET A 142 12.18 12.26 -1.69
C MET A 142 13.47 13.06 -1.53
N SER A 143 14.52 12.75 -2.31
CA SER A 143 15.80 13.48 -2.27
C SER A 143 15.75 14.82 -2.99
N LEU A 144 14.99 14.93 -4.09
CA LEU A 144 14.97 16.08 -4.99
C LEU A 144 13.73 16.97 -4.83
N GLY A 145 12.74 16.55 -4.04
CA GLY A 145 11.44 17.21 -3.94
C GLY A 145 11.55 18.70 -3.56
N GLY A 146 12.50 19.06 -2.67
CA GLY A 146 12.76 20.43 -2.32
C GLY A 146 13.29 21.29 -3.47
N LEU A 147 14.07 20.70 -4.38
CA LEU A 147 14.54 21.38 -5.58
C LEU A 147 13.42 21.65 -6.57
N PHE A 148 12.53 20.66 -6.75
CA PHE A 148 11.35 20.82 -7.59
C PHE A 148 10.37 21.86 -7.05
N ALA A 149 10.11 21.84 -5.75
CA ALA A 149 9.19 22.77 -5.10
C ALA A 149 9.65 24.24 -5.17
N ASN A 150 10.94 24.50 -5.40
CA ASN A 150 11.51 25.83 -5.47
C ASN A 150 11.99 26.19 -6.89
N ASP A 151 11.57 25.47 -7.92
CA ASP A 151 11.96 25.70 -9.33
C ASP A 151 13.49 25.75 -9.58
N LEU A 152 14.25 25.09 -8.70
CA LEU A 152 15.72 25.02 -8.80
C LEU A 152 16.21 23.92 -9.74
N TRP A 153 15.30 23.21 -10.39
CA TRP A 153 15.61 22.14 -11.35
C TRP A 153 15.22 22.57 -12.75
N SER A 154 16.19 22.87 -13.60
CA SER A 154 15.99 23.08 -15.03
C SER A 154 16.27 21.76 -15.77
N GLY A 155 15.22 21.03 -16.06
CA GLY A 155 15.03 19.92 -16.98
C GLY A 155 16.24 19.19 -17.61
N HIS A 156 17.06 18.49 -16.82
CA HIS A 156 18.00 17.52 -17.38
C HIS A 156 17.36 16.13 -17.35
N PRO A 157 17.46 15.31 -18.43
CA PRO A 157 16.91 13.97 -18.43
C PRO A 157 17.62 13.12 -17.39
N LEU A 158 16.86 12.65 -16.39
CA LEU A 158 17.34 11.69 -15.39
C LEU A 158 17.54 10.33 -16.06
N ARG A 159 18.80 9.94 -16.25
CA ARG A 159 19.13 8.60 -16.71
C ARG A 159 19.13 7.64 -15.54
N LEU A 160 18.07 6.86 -15.40
CA LEU A 160 18.00 5.76 -14.45
C LEU A 160 18.86 4.60 -14.97
N ILE A 161 20.00 4.36 -14.33
CA ILE A 161 20.82 3.18 -14.60
C ILE A 161 20.23 2.03 -13.77
N ARG A 162 19.42 1.17 -14.40
CA ARG A 162 18.96 -0.08 -13.76
C ARG A 162 20.12 -1.07 -13.74
N ARG A 163 20.35 -1.70 -12.60
CA ARG A 163 21.25 -2.86 -12.51
C ARG A 163 20.70 -4.02 -13.36
N PRO A 164 21.57 -4.89 -13.92
CA PRO A 164 21.14 -6.01 -14.74
C PRO A 164 20.16 -6.96 -14.01
N PRO A 165 19.27 -7.65 -14.73
CA PRO A 165 18.19 -8.46 -14.16
C PRO A 165 18.62 -9.53 -13.16
N ALA A 166 19.84 -10.04 -13.24
CA ALA A 166 20.35 -11.09 -12.36
C ALA A 166 20.48 -10.64 -10.89
N VAL A 167 20.70 -9.34 -10.64
CA VAL A 167 20.79 -8.78 -9.29
C VAL A 167 19.43 -8.28 -8.81
N ALA A 168 18.52 -7.95 -9.71
CA ALA A 168 17.15 -7.56 -9.38
C ALA A 168 16.31 -8.72 -8.80
N ARG A 169 16.66 -9.97 -9.10
CA ARG A 169 15.98 -11.15 -8.55
C ARG A 169 16.21 -11.37 -7.06
N VAL A 170 17.26 -10.79 -6.49
CA VAL A 170 17.56 -10.94 -5.06
C VAL A 170 16.93 -9.84 -4.20
N THR A 171 16.60 -8.68 -4.80
CA THR A 171 16.11 -7.51 -4.09
C THR A 171 14.65 -7.14 -4.36
N CYS A 172 14.02 -7.73 -5.36
CA CYS A 172 12.62 -7.44 -5.71
C CYS A 172 11.90 -8.72 -6.13
N VAL A 173 11.73 -9.67 -5.22
CA VAL A 173 10.90 -10.85 -5.49
C VAL A 173 9.41 -10.50 -5.47
N ASN A 174 9.03 -9.28 -5.06
CA ASN A 174 7.63 -8.84 -5.02
C ASN A 174 7.51 -7.29 -5.10
N CYS A 175 8.17 -6.65 -6.05
CA CYS A 175 7.85 -5.26 -6.41
C CYS A 175 7.04 -5.21 -7.70
#